data_f662ce4fe56c0972dc76c2efc97c4754
#
_entry.id   f662ce4fe56c0972dc76c2efc97c4754
#
_cell.length_a   1.000
_cell.length_b   1.000
_cell.length_c   1.000
_cell.angle_alpha   90.00
_cell.angle_beta   90.00
_cell.angle_gamma   90.00
#
_symmetry.space_group_name_H-M   'P 1'
#
loop_
_entity.id
_entity.type
_entity.pdbx_description
1 polymer ?
#
loop_
_entity_poly.entity_id
_entity_poly.type
_entity_poly.pdbx_seq_one_letter_code
_entity_poly.pdbx_strand_id
1 'polypeptide(L)'
;MTLLNCGDKYELHQLTDNELITFTRQQNSAAWHGLLTAEQYVEREGVLHKSKITSLKKNKLYVFMLTEKNNMDVRVSLIELLVRNLWKYTSDKSGKVRRQDVLSGCMGGVYTYPEARGKGVAKIMVDLLVERAKKDIVGPDGFLFLYLEIGEYYTRCGFKSFEVPLVQIDLPTIKNSNSSKYQVKYIKYHDFDEELELYNRQVDEKYRALTENDGKTRVSLAPMLDLVDWFHLRAKFIAAKLFHL
;
A
#
# COMPACT_ATOMS: atom_id res chain seq x y z
N MET A 1 0.50 -31.00 -21.25
CA MET A 1 1.38 -29.83 -21.24
C MET A 1 1.79 -29.64 -19.78
N THR A 2 2.97 -30.12 -19.42
CA THR A 2 3.50 -30.11 -18.06
C THR A 2 3.73 -28.64 -17.70
N LEU A 3 3.10 -28.16 -16.62
CA LEU A 3 3.39 -26.87 -16.01
C LEU A 3 4.88 -26.89 -15.60
N LEU A 4 5.74 -26.36 -16.46
CA LEU A 4 7.10 -26.01 -16.09
C LEU A 4 7.01 -25.08 -14.88
N ASN A 5 7.74 -25.40 -13.84
CA ASN A 5 7.84 -24.66 -12.60
C ASN A 5 8.30 -23.24 -12.94
N CYS A 6 7.36 -22.31 -13.16
CA CYS A 6 7.66 -20.96 -13.68
C CYS A 6 8.64 -20.16 -12.78
N GLY A 7 8.80 -20.57 -11.52
CA GLY A 7 9.81 -20.03 -10.60
C GLY A 7 11.25 -20.33 -10.99
N ASP A 8 11.49 -21.33 -11.85
CA ASP A 8 12.86 -21.66 -12.30
C ASP A 8 13.38 -20.71 -13.38
N LYS A 9 12.50 -19.97 -14.05
CA LYS A 9 12.86 -19.05 -15.13
C LYS A 9 13.16 -17.63 -14.66
N TYR A 10 12.59 -17.19 -13.56
CA TYR A 10 12.65 -15.80 -13.10
C TYR A 10 13.20 -15.70 -11.69
N GLU A 11 13.81 -14.56 -11.38
CA GLU A 11 14.35 -14.23 -10.07
C GLU A 11 13.88 -12.85 -9.62
N LEU A 12 13.47 -12.74 -8.32
CA LEU A 12 13.00 -11.49 -7.73
C LEU A 12 14.14 -10.81 -6.95
N HIS A 13 14.55 -9.64 -7.39
CA HIS A 13 15.61 -8.85 -6.79
C HIS A 13 15.06 -7.65 -6.01
N GLN A 14 15.50 -7.49 -4.77
CA GLN A 14 15.26 -6.27 -4.03
C GLN A 14 16.28 -5.22 -4.49
N LEU A 15 15.78 -4.07 -4.91
CA LEU A 15 16.61 -2.97 -5.37
C LEU A 15 17.03 -2.08 -4.21
N THR A 16 18.31 -1.74 -4.18
CA THR A 16 18.90 -0.75 -3.27
C THR A 16 19.64 0.35 -4.04
N ASP A 17 19.91 0.12 -5.31
CA ASP A 17 20.53 1.08 -6.20
C ASP A 17 19.54 2.16 -6.65
N ASN A 18 19.89 3.43 -6.49
CA ASN A 18 19.02 4.55 -6.80
C ASN A 18 18.75 4.73 -8.30
N GLU A 19 19.69 4.34 -9.16
CA GLU A 19 19.50 4.46 -10.62
C GLU A 19 18.48 3.41 -11.08
N LEU A 20 18.60 2.17 -10.59
CA LEU A 20 17.62 1.12 -10.86
C LEU A 20 16.23 1.46 -10.29
N ILE A 21 16.16 2.01 -9.09
CA ILE A 21 14.88 2.47 -8.51
C ILE A 21 14.28 3.60 -9.36
N THR A 22 15.09 4.55 -9.81
CA THR A 22 14.64 5.62 -10.71
C THR A 22 14.15 5.06 -12.04
N PHE A 23 14.87 4.10 -12.61
CA PHE A 23 14.44 3.40 -13.82
C PHE A 23 13.07 2.73 -13.63
N THR A 24 12.84 2.02 -12.51
CA THR A 24 11.53 1.40 -12.25
C THR A 24 10.40 2.41 -12.20
N ARG A 25 10.63 3.59 -11.62
CA ARG A 25 9.67 4.68 -11.55
C ARG A 25 9.37 5.28 -12.92
N GLN A 26 10.38 5.42 -13.78
CA GLN A 26 10.18 5.85 -15.17
C GLN A 26 9.25 4.88 -15.90
N GLN A 27 9.43 3.58 -15.73
CA GLN A 27 8.55 2.58 -16.33
C GLN A 27 7.13 2.64 -15.74
N ASN A 28 7.00 2.80 -14.43
CA ASN A 28 5.73 2.94 -13.74
C ASN A 28 4.95 4.17 -14.18
N SER A 29 5.63 5.25 -14.56
CA SER A 29 4.99 6.48 -14.99
C SER A 29 3.98 6.24 -16.12
N ALA A 30 4.25 5.29 -17.01
CA ALA A 30 3.34 4.92 -18.10
C ALA A 30 1.92 4.52 -17.62
N ALA A 31 1.79 4.04 -16.38
CA ALA A 31 0.50 3.63 -15.81
C ALA A 31 -0.05 4.61 -14.76
N TRP A 32 0.81 5.35 -14.03
CA TRP A 32 0.39 6.08 -12.83
C TRP A 32 0.80 7.55 -12.76
N HIS A 33 1.29 8.17 -13.84
CA HIS A 33 1.63 9.59 -13.81
C HIS A 33 0.39 10.50 -13.62
N GLY A 34 -0.79 10.05 -14.06
CA GLY A 34 -2.01 10.85 -13.99
C GLY A 34 -1.88 12.13 -14.83
N LEU A 35 -2.04 13.30 -14.19
CA LEU A 35 -1.85 14.60 -14.82
C LEU A 35 -0.40 15.13 -14.80
N LEU A 36 0.52 14.41 -14.17
CA LEU A 36 1.94 14.77 -14.14
C LEU A 36 2.65 14.30 -15.42
N THR A 37 3.78 14.92 -15.76
CA THR A 37 4.69 14.34 -16.74
C THR A 37 5.41 13.11 -16.13
N ALA A 38 6.06 12.30 -16.97
CA ALA A 38 6.85 11.15 -16.49
C ALA A 38 7.95 11.59 -15.51
N GLU A 39 8.64 12.69 -15.81
CA GLU A 39 9.69 13.26 -14.97
C GLU A 39 9.13 13.76 -13.63
N GLN A 40 8.00 14.47 -13.66
CA GLN A 40 7.32 14.93 -12.45
C GLN A 40 6.82 13.76 -11.59
N TYR A 41 6.36 12.67 -12.22
CA TYR A 41 6.00 11.45 -11.50
C TYR A 41 7.21 10.86 -10.78
N VAL A 42 8.35 10.70 -11.46
CA VAL A 42 9.59 10.19 -10.88
C VAL A 42 10.06 11.06 -9.72
N GLU A 43 10.02 12.39 -9.90
CA GLU A 43 10.35 13.36 -8.84
C GLU A 43 9.43 13.18 -7.62
N ARG A 44 8.11 13.06 -7.82
CA ARG A 44 7.13 12.80 -6.77
C ARG A 44 7.47 11.55 -5.98
N GLU A 45 7.70 10.43 -6.66
CA GLU A 45 8.06 9.16 -6.01
C GLU A 45 9.40 9.27 -5.25
N GLY A 46 10.32 10.10 -5.73
CA GLY A 46 11.57 10.43 -5.02
C GLY A 46 11.32 11.18 -3.71
N VAL A 47 10.40 12.14 -3.70
CA VAL A 47 9.98 12.86 -2.49
C VAL A 47 9.29 11.90 -1.50
N LEU A 48 8.39 11.08 -1.98
CA LEU A 48 7.64 10.12 -1.13
C LEU A 48 8.55 9.04 -0.54
N HIS A 49 9.56 8.59 -1.28
CA HIS A 49 10.55 7.61 -0.79
C HIS A 49 11.40 8.15 0.37
N LYS A 50 11.53 9.46 0.51
CA LYS A 50 12.26 10.13 1.59
C LYS A 50 11.34 10.61 2.72
N SER A 51 10.05 10.31 2.66
CA SER A 51 9.08 10.68 3.69
C SER A 51 9.36 9.96 5.02
N LYS A 52 8.79 10.47 6.11
CA LYS A 52 8.96 9.86 7.43
C LYS A 52 8.54 8.40 7.45
N ILE A 53 7.39 8.05 6.86
CA ILE A 53 6.88 6.67 6.88
C ILE A 53 7.80 5.67 6.18
N THR A 54 8.56 6.10 5.19
CA THR A 54 9.47 5.23 4.44
C THR A 54 10.87 5.17 5.04
N SER A 55 11.19 6.09 5.95
CA SER A 55 12.51 6.25 6.60
C SER A 55 12.56 5.65 8.01
N LEU A 56 11.42 5.26 8.58
CA LEU A 56 11.37 4.68 9.91
C LEU A 56 11.94 3.25 9.92
N LYS A 57 12.57 2.87 11.03
CA LYS A 57 13.22 1.57 11.17
C LYS A 57 12.29 0.37 10.91
N LYS A 58 11.00 0.49 11.27
CA LYS A 58 9.97 -0.55 11.10
C LYS A 58 9.06 -0.33 9.88
N ASN A 59 9.01 0.89 9.35
CA ASN A 59 8.20 1.22 8.17
C ASN A 59 9.15 1.47 7.02
N LYS A 60 9.00 0.76 5.92
CA LYS A 60 9.97 0.80 4.84
C LYS A 60 9.31 0.56 3.50
N LEU A 61 9.73 1.32 2.52
CA LEU A 61 9.36 1.05 1.13
C LEU A 61 10.47 0.18 0.50
N TYR A 62 10.08 -1.00 0.08
CA TYR A 62 10.92 -1.90 -0.71
C TYR A 62 10.53 -1.84 -2.17
N VAL A 63 11.50 -1.81 -3.03
CA VAL A 63 11.31 -1.88 -4.48
C VAL A 63 11.90 -3.20 -4.97
N PHE A 64 11.12 -3.93 -5.76
CA PHE A 64 11.55 -5.20 -6.33
C PHE A 64 11.44 -5.18 -7.85
N MET A 65 12.33 -5.91 -8.49
CA MET A 65 12.35 -6.13 -9.92
C MET A 65 12.46 -7.63 -10.21
N LEU A 66 11.65 -8.10 -11.12
CA LEU A 66 11.72 -9.46 -11.63
C LEU A 66 12.54 -9.46 -12.92
N THR A 67 13.53 -10.34 -13.00
CA THR A 67 14.36 -10.55 -14.18
C THR A 67 14.33 -12.02 -14.62
N GLU A 68 14.82 -12.33 -15.80
CA GLU A 68 15.14 -13.71 -16.11
C GLU A 68 16.31 -14.18 -15.24
N LYS A 69 16.27 -15.45 -14.82
CA LYS A 69 17.29 -16.02 -13.95
C LYS A 69 18.67 -15.95 -14.62
N ASN A 70 19.66 -15.53 -13.85
CA ASN A 70 21.04 -15.31 -14.29
C ASN A 70 21.21 -14.23 -15.37
N ASN A 71 20.19 -13.40 -15.62
CA ASN A 71 20.29 -12.29 -16.57
C ASN A 71 19.54 -11.04 -16.08
N MET A 72 20.24 -10.19 -15.33
CA MET A 72 19.71 -8.94 -14.79
C MET A 72 19.30 -7.92 -15.85
N ASP A 73 19.77 -8.05 -17.08
CA ASP A 73 19.44 -7.12 -18.16
C ASP A 73 18.06 -7.42 -18.77
N VAL A 74 17.58 -8.67 -18.64
CA VAL A 74 16.24 -9.05 -19.08
C VAL A 74 15.23 -8.80 -17.96
N ARG A 75 14.82 -7.55 -17.83
CA ARG A 75 13.87 -7.07 -16.84
C ARG A 75 12.46 -7.27 -17.36
N VAL A 76 11.58 -7.88 -16.56
CA VAL A 76 10.24 -8.29 -17.05
C VAL A 76 9.09 -7.67 -16.26
N SER A 77 9.30 -7.33 -14.98
CA SER A 77 8.25 -6.73 -14.15
C SER A 77 8.84 -6.07 -12.91
N LEU A 78 8.07 -5.20 -12.26
CA LEU A 78 8.45 -4.54 -11.03
C LEU A 78 7.26 -4.41 -10.08
N ILE A 79 7.55 -4.26 -8.78
CA ILE A 79 6.57 -4.12 -7.71
C ILE A 79 7.17 -3.39 -6.52
N GLU A 80 6.35 -2.64 -5.81
CA GLU A 80 6.72 -2.01 -4.55
C GLU A 80 5.99 -2.66 -3.38
N LEU A 81 6.61 -2.66 -2.19
CA LEU A 81 6.05 -3.13 -0.94
C LEU A 81 6.26 -2.09 0.15
N LEU A 82 5.20 -1.40 0.54
CA LEU A 82 5.23 -0.49 1.68
C LEU A 82 4.90 -1.26 2.96
N VAL A 83 5.92 -1.45 3.80
CA VAL A 83 5.79 -2.13 5.09
C VAL A 83 5.45 -1.14 6.18
N ARG A 84 4.45 -1.48 7.00
CA ARG A 84 3.97 -0.66 8.11
C ARG A 84 3.28 -1.46 9.21
N ASN A 85 3.13 -0.86 10.38
CA ASN A 85 2.41 -1.47 11.49
C ASN A 85 0.93 -1.70 11.17
N LEU A 86 0.44 -2.81 11.69
CA LEU A 86 -0.96 -3.22 11.63
C LEU A 86 -1.38 -3.74 13.00
N TRP A 87 -2.58 -3.40 13.44
CA TRP A 87 -3.19 -3.94 14.64
C TRP A 87 -3.96 -5.22 14.31
N LYS A 88 -3.62 -6.30 15.00
CA LYS A 88 -4.29 -7.60 14.92
C LYS A 88 -5.05 -7.85 16.22
N TYR A 89 -6.34 -8.08 16.11
CA TYR A 89 -7.23 -8.40 17.22
C TYR A 89 -7.61 -9.87 17.16
N THR A 90 -7.40 -10.59 18.25
CA THR A 90 -7.74 -12.00 18.38
C THR A 90 -8.46 -12.23 19.70
N SER A 91 -9.40 -13.16 19.72
CA SER A 91 -10.02 -13.66 20.95
C SER A 91 -9.39 -14.99 21.34
N ASP A 92 -9.08 -15.16 22.60
CA ASP A 92 -8.64 -16.45 23.13
C ASP A 92 -9.87 -17.34 23.49
N LYS A 93 -9.60 -18.56 23.95
CA LYS A 93 -10.64 -19.52 24.32
C LYS A 93 -11.56 -19.07 25.45
N SER A 94 -11.14 -18.09 26.25
CA SER A 94 -11.97 -17.48 27.31
C SER A 94 -12.80 -16.29 26.84
N GLY A 95 -12.73 -15.93 25.55
CA GLY A 95 -13.37 -14.76 24.99
C GLY A 95 -12.59 -13.46 25.19
N LYS A 96 -11.42 -13.49 25.86
CA LYS A 96 -10.63 -12.29 26.10
C LYS A 96 -9.95 -11.81 24.81
N VAL A 97 -10.23 -10.57 24.44
CA VAL A 97 -9.64 -9.94 23.23
C VAL A 97 -8.25 -9.38 23.53
N ARG A 98 -7.29 -9.70 22.66
CA ARG A 98 -5.93 -9.16 22.66
C ARG A 98 -5.68 -8.40 21.36
N ARG A 99 -5.02 -7.25 21.47
CA ARG A 99 -4.45 -6.52 20.35
C ARG A 99 -2.94 -6.78 20.31
N GLN A 100 -2.43 -7.06 19.14
CA GLN A 100 -0.99 -7.22 18.87
C GLN A 100 -0.60 -6.29 17.73
N ASP A 101 0.58 -5.69 17.84
CA ASP A 101 1.20 -4.98 16.73
C ASP A 101 1.94 -6.01 15.86
N VAL A 102 1.56 -6.10 14.60
CA VAL A 102 2.21 -6.95 13.59
C VAL A 102 2.59 -6.10 12.38
N LEU A 103 3.49 -6.61 11.55
CA LEU A 103 3.84 -5.92 10.31
C LEU A 103 2.83 -6.27 9.20
N SER A 104 2.59 -5.30 8.34
CA SER A 104 1.87 -5.50 7.09
C SER A 104 2.67 -4.97 5.92
N GLY A 105 2.45 -5.56 4.75
CA GLY A 105 2.99 -5.08 3.48
C GLY A 105 1.87 -4.71 2.52
N CYS A 106 1.82 -3.44 2.13
CA CYS A 106 0.95 -2.97 1.06
C CYS A 106 1.69 -3.07 -0.27
N MET A 107 1.22 -3.96 -1.15
CA MET A 107 1.76 -4.07 -2.50
C MET A 107 1.19 -2.98 -3.38
N GLY A 108 2.06 -2.35 -4.16
CA GLY A 108 1.71 -1.31 -5.10
C GLY A 108 2.66 -1.31 -6.30
N GLY A 109 2.38 -0.45 -7.29
CA GLY A 109 3.25 -0.30 -8.44
C GLY A 109 3.51 -1.58 -9.23
N VAL A 110 2.54 -2.50 -9.29
CA VAL A 110 2.69 -3.77 -10.04
C VAL A 110 2.68 -3.47 -11.52
N TYR A 111 3.82 -3.51 -12.15
CA TYR A 111 3.97 -3.20 -13.57
C TYR A 111 4.72 -4.31 -14.30
N THR A 112 4.12 -4.84 -15.37
CA THR A 112 4.77 -5.79 -16.27
C THR A 112 5.09 -5.09 -17.59
N TYR A 113 6.32 -5.19 -18.03
CA TYR A 113 6.77 -4.57 -19.27
C TYR A 113 6.00 -5.12 -20.47
N PRO A 114 5.74 -4.30 -21.49
CA PRO A 114 4.91 -4.68 -22.62
C PRO A 114 5.30 -6.02 -23.25
N GLU A 115 6.58 -6.26 -23.47
CA GLU A 115 7.15 -7.47 -24.08
C GLU A 115 7.02 -8.72 -23.22
N ALA A 116 6.78 -8.56 -21.92
CA ALA A 116 6.58 -9.65 -20.96
C ALA A 116 5.09 -9.93 -20.65
N ARG A 117 4.18 -9.12 -21.16
CA ARG A 117 2.74 -9.29 -20.94
C ARG A 117 2.20 -10.57 -21.58
N GLY A 118 1.07 -11.05 -21.06
CA GLY A 118 0.42 -12.28 -21.54
C GLY A 118 1.11 -13.59 -21.14
N LYS A 119 2.28 -13.53 -20.48
CA LYS A 119 3.09 -14.70 -20.10
C LYS A 119 2.93 -15.11 -18.63
N GLY A 120 1.98 -14.53 -17.89
CA GLY A 120 1.75 -14.84 -16.47
C GLY A 120 2.78 -14.25 -15.49
N VAL A 121 3.67 -13.39 -15.98
CA VAL A 121 4.81 -12.83 -15.23
C VAL A 121 4.36 -12.08 -13.97
N ALA A 122 3.28 -11.29 -14.03
CA ALA A 122 2.77 -10.57 -12.86
C ALA A 122 2.36 -11.52 -11.72
N LYS A 123 1.76 -12.67 -12.04
CA LYS A 123 1.43 -13.68 -11.03
C LYS A 123 2.69 -14.25 -10.39
N ILE A 124 3.67 -14.62 -11.21
CA ILE A 124 4.95 -15.16 -10.72
C ILE A 124 5.62 -14.17 -9.79
N MET A 125 5.69 -12.90 -10.16
CA MET A 125 6.28 -11.84 -9.33
C MET A 125 5.56 -11.69 -8.00
N VAL A 126 4.23 -11.68 -8.01
CA VAL A 126 3.43 -11.56 -6.77
C VAL A 126 3.63 -12.79 -5.88
N ASP A 127 3.62 -14.00 -6.43
CA ASP A 127 3.84 -15.23 -5.66
C ASP A 127 5.23 -15.24 -4.99
N LEU A 128 6.27 -14.88 -5.73
CA LEU A 128 7.64 -14.77 -5.19
C LEU A 128 7.74 -13.67 -4.11
N LEU A 129 7.07 -12.53 -4.31
CA LEU A 129 7.05 -11.47 -3.31
C LEU A 129 6.30 -11.90 -2.05
N VAL A 130 5.17 -12.59 -2.18
CA VAL A 130 4.40 -13.10 -1.03
C VAL A 130 5.25 -14.06 -0.20
N GLU A 131 5.96 -15.00 -0.85
CA GLU A 131 6.87 -15.92 -0.17
C GLU A 131 7.99 -15.16 0.55
N ARG A 132 8.69 -14.27 -0.16
CA ARG A 132 9.78 -13.47 0.38
C ARG A 132 9.32 -12.59 1.54
N ALA A 133 8.17 -11.92 1.38
CA ALA A 133 7.64 -11.03 2.39
C ALA A 133 7.25 -11.76 3.68
N LYS A 134 6.60 -12.91 3.58
CA LYS A 134 6.25 -13.73 4.75
C LYS A 134 7.47 -14.27 5.47
N LYS A 135 8.49 -14.68 4.73
CA LYS A 135 9.70 -15.25 5.29
C LYS A 135 10.59 -14.20 5.97
N ASP A 136 10.86 -13.10 5.28
CA ASP A 136 11.99 -12.23 5.62
C ASP A 136 11.58 -10.80 6.03
N ILE A 137 10.32 -10.36 5.76
CA ILE A 137 9.95 -8.96 5.89
C ILE A 137 8.85 -8.74 6.94
N VAL A 138 7.65 -9.29 6.70
CA VAL A 138 6.50 -9.10 7.62
C VAL A 138 6.36 -10.22 8.65
N GLY A 139 7.00 -11.35 8.42
CA GLY A 139 6.94 -12.52 9.28
C GLY A 139 5.65 -13.35 9.13
N PRO A 140 5.58 -14.50 9.86
CA PRO A 140 4.46 -15.45 9.72
C PRO A 140 3.12 -14.92 10.22
N ASP A 141 3.12 -13.99 11.17
CA ASP A 141 1.93 -13.33 11.71
C ASP A 141 1.53 -12.08 10.94
N GLY A 142 2.35 -11.66 9.98
CA GLY A 142 2.14 -10.47 9.18
C GLY A 142 1.06 -10.63 8.12
N PHE A 143 0.61 -9.49 7.58
CA PHE A 143 -0.42 -9.43 6.56
C PHE A 143 0.09 -8.76 5.29
N LEU A 144 -0.32 -9.29 4.14
CA LEU A 144 -0.11 -8.65 2.84
C LEU A 144 -1.46 -8.24 2.28
N PHE A 145 -1.52 -7.05 1.74
CA PHE A 145 -2.73 -6.51 1.11
C PHE A 145 -2.36 -5.58 -0.04
N LEU A 146 -3.35 -5.23 -0.83
CA LEU A 146 -3.23 -4.28 -1.94
C LEU A 146 -4.59 -3.62 -2.19
N TYR A 147 -4.56 -2.46 -2.82
CA TYR A 147 -5.75 -1.81 -3.38
C TYR A 147 -5.82 -2.13 -4.87
N LEU A 148 -7.00 -2.48 -5.34
CA LEU A 148 -7.18 -3.11 -6.65
C LEU A 148 -8.26 -2.40 -7.45
N GLU A 149 -7.95 -2.08 -8.70
CA GLU A 149 -8.87 -1.49 -9.68
C GLU A 149 -9.30 -2.47 -10.78
N ILE A 150 -8.68 -3.68 -10.83
CA ILE A 150 -8.83 -4.66 -11.92
C ILE A 150 -9.59 -5.92 -11.49
N GLY A 151 -10.64 -5.78 -10.69
CA GLY A 151 -11.50 -6.88 -10.25
C GLY A 151 -10.76 -7.92 -9.39
N GLU A 152 -11.01 -9.20 -9.59
CA GLU A 152 -10.49 -10.28 -8.73
C GLU A 152 -9.14 -10.86 -9.20
N TYR A 153 -8.32 -10.07 -9.90
CA TYR A 153 -7.07 -10.57 -10.49
C TYR A 153 -6.17 -11.32 -9.50
N TYR A 154 -6.04 -10.84 -8.25
CA TYR A 154 -5.10 -11.37 -7.27
C TYR A 154 -5.65 -12.54 -6.44
N THR A 155 -6.91 -12.93 -6.62
CA THR A 155 -7.46 -14.13 -5.95
C THR A 155 -6.68 -15.39 -6.34
N ARG A 156 -6.18 -15.45 -7.56
CA ARG A 156 -5.30 -16.52 -8.06
C ARG A 156 -3.89 -16.54 -7.44
N CYS A 157 -3.53 -15.49 -6.70
CA CYS A 157 -2.31 -15.42 -5.88
C CYS A 157 -2.61 -15.64 -4.38
N GLY A 158 -3.80 -16.14 -4.05
CA GLY A 158 -4.23 -16.45 -2.68
C GLY A 158 -4.77 -15.26 -1.88
N PHE A 159 -5.01 -14.10 -2.51
CA PHE A 159 -5.68 -12.97 -1.87
C PHE A 159 -7.19 -13.17 -1.83
N LYS A 160 -7.81 -12.60 -0.79
CA LYS A 160 -9.27 -12.48 -0.71
C LYS A 160 -9.64 -11.05 -1.07
N SER A 161 -10.62 -10.89 -1.96
CA SER A 161 -11.18 -9.60 -2.31
C SER A 161 -12.25 -9.18 -1.29
N PHE A 162 -12.25 -7.90 -0.94
CA PHE A 162 -13.29 -7.28 -0.13
C PHE A 162 -13.68 -5.97 -0.81
N GLU A 163 -14.97 -5.69 -0.83
CA GLU A 163 -15.44 -4.40 -1.30
C GLU A 163 -15.03 -3.30 -0.34
N VAL A 164 -14.54 -2.20 -0.87
CA VAL A 164 -14.29 -0.96 -0.14
C VAL A 164 -15.48 -0.05 -0.37
N PRO A 165 -16.26 0.31 0.67
CA PRO A 165 -17.36 1.25 0.51
C PRO A 165 -16.85 2.60 0.00
N LEU A 166 -17.38 3.03 -1.12
CA LEU A 166 -17.08 4.34 -1.71
C LEU A 166 -18.29 5.25 -1.55
N VAL A 167 -18.05 6.49 -1.15
CA VAL A 167 -19.06 7.54 -1.14
C VAL A 167 -18.71 8.50 -2.26
N GLN A 168 -19.58 8.60 -3.26
CA GLN A 168 -19.47 9.57 -4.32
C GLN A 168 -20.37 10.77 -3.98
N ILE A 169 -19.80 11.97 -3.99
CA ILE A 169 -20.52 13.22 -3.72
C ILE A 169 -20.42 14.08 -4.97
N ASP A 170 -21.55 14.33 -5.62
CA ASP A 170 -21.60 15.21 -6.76
C ASP A 170 -21.62 16.68 -6.28
N LEU A 171 -20.58 17.43 -6.63
CA LEU A 171 -20.40 18.82 -6.21
C LEU A 171 -21.60 19.73 -6.48
N PRO A 172 -22.34 19.62 -7.60
CA PRO A 172 -23.54 20.46 -7.85
C PRO A 172 -24.68 20.22 -6.88
N THR A 173 -24.70 19.07 -6.18
CA THR A 173 -25.75 18.73 -5.21
C THR A 173 -25.47 19.23 -3.80
N ILE A 174 -24.26 19.75 -3.55
CA ILE A 174 -23.92 20.37 -2.27
C ILE A 174 -24.61 21.74 -2.20
N LYS A 175 -25.86 21.76 -1.76
CA LYS A 175 -26.52 23.02 -1.38
C LYS A 175 -25.90 23.50 -0.08
N ASN A 176 -25.47 24.75 -0.04
CA ASN A 176 -25.09 25.42 1.20
C ASN A 176 -26.28 25.43 2.15
N SER A 177 -26.41 24.40 2.99
CA SER A 177 -27.36 24.42 4.09
C SER A 177 -26.70 25.16 5.27
N ASN A 178 -27.13 26.38 5.51
CA ASN A 178 -26.70 27.18 6.66
C ASN A 178 -27.18 26.62 8.03
N SER A 179 -27.71 25.42 8.05
CA SER A 179 -28.23 24.77 9.26
C SER A 179 -27.44 23.51 9.58
N SER A 180 -26.12 23.57 9.67
CA SER A 180 -25.39 22.42 10.20
C SER A 180 -25.51 22.39 11.71
N LYS A 181 -26.07 21.32 12.22
CA LYS A 181 -26.09 20.93 13.63
C LYS A 181 -24.66 20.71 14.17
N TYR A 182 -23.67 20.78 13.30
CA TYR A 182 -22.27 20.48 13.54
C TYR A 182 -21.40 21.70 13.22
N GLN A 183 -20.45 21.97 14.09
CA GLN A 183 -19.39 22.93 13.82
C GLN A 183 -18.29 22.26 12.99
N VAL A 184 -17.91 22.87 11.86
CA VAL A 184 -16.78 22.42 11.05
C VAL A 184 -15.54 23.19 11.50
N LYS A 185 -14.54 22.44 11.98
CA LYS A 185 -13.21 22.97 12.32
C LYS A 185 -12.22 22.56 11.23
N TYR A 186 -11.53 23.52 10.64
CA TYR A 186 -10.39 23.23 9.77
C TYR A 186 -9.17 22.94 10.62
N ILE A 187 -8.59 21.74 10.42
CA ILE A 187 -7.42 21.26 11.14
C ILE A 187 -6.21 21.41 10.23
N LYS A 188 -5.15 22.04 10.74
CA LYS A 188 -3.88 22.11 10.02
C LYS A 188 -3.08 20.83 10.27
N TYR A 189 -2.17 20.50 9.36
CA TYR A 189 -1.37 19.27 9.43
C TYR A 189 -0.70 19.04 10.79
N HIS A 190 -0.15 20.08 11.41
CA HIS A 190 0.52 19.98 12.72
C HIS A 190 -0.44 19.81 13.92
N ASP A 191 -1.75 19.97 13.71
CA ASP A 191 -2.79 19.84 14.75
C ASP A 191 -3.46 18.45 14.70
N PHE A 192 -2.95 17.51 13.89
CA PHE A 192 -3.57 16.18 13.70
C PHE A 192 -3.37 15.22 14.89
N ASP A 193 -2.46 15.49 15.82
CA ASP A 193 -2.10 14.55 16.87
C ASP A 193 -3.30 14.20 17.77
N GLU A 194 -4.06 15.20 18.22
CA GLU A 194 -5.22 14.99 19.10
C GLU A 194 -6.34 14.21 18.38
N GLU A 195 -6.65 14.58 17.15
CA GLU A 195 -7.67 13.92 16.34
C GLU A 195 -7.25 12.49 15.99
N LEU A 196 -5.97 12.27 15.77
CA LEU A 196 -5.43 10.94 15.50
C LEU A 196 -5.49 10.04 16.73
N GLU A 197 -5.22 10.58 17.92
CA GLU A 197 -5.40 9.85 19.19
C GLU A 197 -6.86 9.49 19.44
N LEU A 198 -7.79 10.41 19.16
CA LEU A 198 -9.22 10.13 19.24
C LEU A 198 -9.63 9.03 18.27
N TYR A 199 -9.19 9.14 17.03
CA TYR A 199 -9.45 8.13 15.99
C TYR A 199 -8.86 6.78 16.37
N ASN A 200 -7.64 6.73 16.91
CA ASN A 200 -6.99 5.52 17.39
C ASN A 200 -7.81 4.82 18.47
N ARG A 201 -8.31 5.57 19.45
CA ARG A 201 -9.19 5.03 20.51
C ARG A 201 -10.46 4.43 19.92
N GLN A 202 -11.16 5.17 19.06
CA GLN A 202 -12.39 4.71 18.43
C GLN A 202 -12.18 3.44 17.59
N VAL A 203 -11.08 3.36 16.85
CA VAL A 203 -10.71 2.16 16.08
C VAL A 203 -10.44 0.99 17.00
N ASP A 204 -9.66 1.18 18.08
CA ASP A 204 -9.34 0.12 19.05
C ASP A 204 -10.60 -0.40 19.73
N GLU A 205 -11.44 0.48 20.26
CA GLU A 205 -12.69 0.14 20.92
C GLU A 205 -13.64 -0.62 19.97
N LYS A 206 -13.82 -0.12 18.75
CA LYS A 206 -14.67 -0.76 17.74
C LYS A 206 -14.21 -2.18 17.42
N TYR A 207 -12.94 -2.38 17.15
CA TYR A 207 -12.45 -3.70 16.74
C TYR A 207 -12.37 -4.67 17.90
N ARG A 208 -12.13 -4.20 19.14
CA ARG A 208 -12.27 -5.02 20.35
C ARG A 208 -13.70 -5.51 20.53
N ALA A 209 -14.67 -4.61 20.53
CA ALA A 209 -16.08 -4.96 20.69
C ALA A 209 -16.58 -5.95 19.62
N LEU A 210 -16.21 -5.72 18.36
CA LEU A 210 -16.57 -6.63 17.27
C LEU A 210 -15.92 -8.01 17.43
N THR A 211 -14.65 -8.07 17.89
CA THR A 211 -13.91 -9.33 18.08
C THR A 211 -14.45 -10.09 19.30
N GLU A 212 -14.82 -9.40 20.36
CA GLU A 212 -15.45 -9.97 21.54
C GLU A 212 -16.82 -10.59 21.19
N ASN A 213 -17.61 -9.89 20.37
CA ASN A 213 -18.96 -10.32 20.01
C ASN A 213 -18.99 -11.61 19.17
N ASP A 214 -18.06 -11.83 18.24
CA ASP A 214 -18.12 -12.95 17.29
C ASP A 214 -16.86 -13.85 17.24
N GLY A 215 -15.86 -13.55 18.05
CA GLY A 215 -14.61 -14.31 18.14
C GLY A 215 -13.70 -14.25 16.90
N LYS A 216 -14.06 -13.46 15.86
CA LYS A 216 -13.30 -13.43 14.62
C LYS A 216 -12.03 -12.58 14.76
N THR A 217 -10.96 -13.05 14.16
CA THR A 217 -9.74 -12.24 14.00
C THR A 217 -10.01 -11.04 13.10
N ARG A 218 -9.57 -9.87 13.55
CA ARG A 218 -9.67 -8.62 12.81
C ARG A 218 -8.32 -7.96 12.68
N VAL A 219 -8.18 -7.19 11.63
CA VAL A 219 -6.98 -6.39 11.38
C VAL A 219 -7.36 -4.97 11.00
N SER A 220 -6.57 -4.02 11.45
CA SER A 220 -6.68 -2.61 11.08
C SER A 220 -5.29 -2.03 10.88
N LEU A 221 -5.12 -1.21 9.85
CA LEU A 221 -3.90 -0.42 9.75
C LEU A 221 -3.78 0.47 10.98
N ALA A 222 -2.61 0.47 11.62
CA ALA A 222 -2.36 1.37 12.73
C ALA A 222 -2.38 2.81 12.21
N PRO A 223 -3.30 3.67 12.66
CA PRO A 223 -3.32 5.07 12.26
C PRO A 223 -2.06 5.77 12.78
N MET A 224 -1.34 6.42 11.87
CA MET A 224 -0.05 7.05 12.16
C MET A 224 0.03 8.41 11.49
N LEU A 225 0.56 9.40 12.23
CA LEU A 225 0.80 10.74 11.68
C LEU A 225 1.70 10.69 10.44
N ASP A 226 2.72 9.83 10.44
CA ASP A 226 3.64 9.70 9.30
C ASP A 226 2.94 9.20 8.03
N LEU A 227 1.85 8.44 8.15
CA LEU A 227 1.03 8.06 6.99
C LEU A 227 0.23 9.25 6.47
N VAL A 228 -0.33 10.07 7.35
CA VAL A 228 -1.01 11.33 6.98
C VAL A 228 0.00 12.26 6.31
N ASP A 229 1.22 12.36 6.83
CA ASP A 229 2.31 13.13 6.24
C ASP A 229 2.61 12.71 4.79
N TRP A 230 2.64 11.42 4.52
CA TRP A 230 2.87 10.90 3.17
C TRP A 230 1.82 11.39 2.15
N PHE A 231 0.54 11.36 2.53
CA PHE A 231 -0.55 11.87 1.69
C PHE A 231 -0.47 13.39 1.52
N HIS A 232 -0.11 14.14 2.57
CA HIS A 232 0.07 15.59 2.50
C HIS A 232 1.26 15.97 1.60
N LEU A 233 2.39 15.29 1.71
CA LEU A 233 3.54 15.49 0.82
C LEU A 233 3.16 15.25 -0.65
N ARG A 234 2.41 14.18 -0.92
CA ARG A 234 1.90 13.90 -2.27
C ARG A 234 0.99 15.01 -2.78
N ALA A 235 0.01 15.42 -1.97
CA ALA A 235 -0.92 16.49 -2.34
C ALA A 235 -0.19 17.83 -2.57
N LYS A 236 0.72 18.20 -1.68
CA LYS A 236 1.55 19.41 -1.80
C LYS A 236 2.40 19.40 -3.08
N PHE A 237 3.04 18.27 -3.37
CA PHE A 237 3.82 18.13 -4.61
C PHE A 237 2.95 18.33 -5.85
N ILE A 238 1.79 17.67 -5.91
CA ILE A 238 0.86 17.77 -7.04
C ILE A 238 0.35 19.21 -7.18
N ALA A 239 -0.04 19.85 -6.06
CA ALA A 239 -0.52 21.23 -6.07
C ALA A 239 0.54 22.19 -6.62
N ALA A 240 1.79 22.06 -6.18
CA ALA A 240 2.89 22.89 -6.66
C ALA A 240 3.16 22.71 -8.17
N LYS A 241 3.07 21.47 -8.67
CA LYS A 241 3.37 21.19 -10.09
C LYS A 241 2.24 21.53 -11.05
N LEU A 242 0.97 21.36 -10.63
CA LEU A 242 -0.19 21.56 -11.51
C LEU A 242 -0.86 22.91 -11.35
N PHE A 243 -0.80 23.51 -10.15
CA PHE A 243 -1.54 24.73 -9.83
C PHE A 243 -0.65 25.88 -9.39
N HIS A 244 0.67 25.69 -9.33
CA HIS A 244 1.64 26.70 -8.88
C HIS A 244 1.38 27.23 -7.46
N LEU A 245 0.83 26.36 -6.56
CA LEU A 245 0.47 26.67 -5.17
C LEU A 245 1.56 26.23 -4.20
#